data_1e5f06c31e77f966403f16959006ef49
#
_entry.id   1e5f06c31e77f966403f16959006ef49
#
_cell.length_a   1.000
_cell.length_b   1.000
_cell.length_c   1.000
_cell.angle_alpha   90.00
_cell.angle_beta   90.00
_cell.angle_gamma   90.00
#
_symmetry.space_group_name_H-M   'P 1'
#
loop_
_entity.id
_entity.type
_entity.pdbx_description
1 polymer ?
#
loop_
_entity_poly.entity_id
_entity_poly.type
_entity_poly.pdbx_seq_one_letter_code
_entity_poly.pdbx_strand_id
1 'polypeptide(L)'
;VEFKRVLFLKKQMAQKLGRGFPELGEQDIFAMDALTLAYIGDVCWSFFVRKALIDTGIYNVQILNSLASEMVSARQQSRILFEIKELLSDRELKVCKRARNTHSTVPKSATVEEYRESTAFEGLLGYLYLSRQKERLDFLMGRGLSYLEREFHDE
;
A
#
# COMPACT_ATOMS: atom_id res chain seq x y z
N VAL A 1 -1.11 -17.09 -16.07
CA VAL A 1 -2.53 -17.33 -15.72
C VAL A 1 -3.27 -17.78 -16.97
N GLU A 2 -3.94 -18.89 -16.89
CA GLU A 2 -4.67 -19.42 -18.02
C GLU A 2 -5.88 -18.54 -18.35
N PHE A 3 -6.01 -18.21 -19.64
CA PHE A 3 -7.12 -17.38 -20.13
C PHE A 3 -8.49 -17.92 -19.71
N LYS A 4 -8.67 -19.24 -19.78
CA LYS A 4 -9.93 -19.89 -19.39
C LYS A 4 -10.29 -19.65 -17.92
N ARG A 5 -9.27 -19.69 -17.05
CA ARG A 5 -9.47 -19.43 -15.62
C ARG A 5 -9.88 -17.99 -15.36
N VAL A 6 -9.20 -17.05 -16.03
CA VAL A 6 -9.55 -15.62 -15.92
C VAL A 6 -10.98 -15.38 -16.39
N LEU A 7 -11.38 -15.99 -17.52
CA LEU A 7 -12.75 -15.83 -18.04
C LEU A 7 -13.79 -16.41 -17.08
N PHE A 8 -13.51 -17.56 -16.48
CA PHE A 8 -14.39 -18.19 -15.50
C PHE A 8 -14.56 -17.29 -14.26
N LEU A 9 -13.46 -16.80 -13.72
CA LEU A 9 -13.48 -15.91 -12.56
C LEU A 9 -14.18 -14.57 -12.90
N LYS A 10 -14.02 -14.06 -14.12
CA LYS A 10 -14.71 -12.86 -14.58
C LYS A 10 -16.23 -13.05 -14.54
N LYS A 11 -16.72 -14.22 -14.98
CA LYS A 11 -18.15 -14.51 -14.94
C LYS A 11 -18.67 -14.61 -13.50
N GLN A 12 -17.91 -15.26 -12.62
CA GLN A 12 -18.25 -15.33 -11.20
C GLN A 12 -18.28 -13.94 -10.56
N MET A 13 -17.28 -13.13 -10.84
CA MET A 13 -17.20 -11.76 -10.37
C MET A 13 -18.41 -10.95 -10.82
N ALA A 14 -18.78 -11.05 -12.11
CA ALA A 14 -19.91 -10.32 -12.67
C ALA A 14 -21.23 -10.67 -11.98
N GLN A 15 -21.40 -11.94 -11.57
CA GLN A 15 -22.57 -12.35 -10.80
C GLN A 15 -22.60 -11.76 -9.39
N LYS A 16 -21.44 -11.52 -8.82
CA LYS A 16 -21.30 -11.02 -7.45
C LYS A 16 -21.36 -9.48 -7.36
N LEU A 17 -20.82 -8.79 -8.35
CA LEU A 17 -20.86 -7.33 -8.36
C LEU A 17 -22.32 -6.84 -8.35
N GLY A 18 -22.62 -5.91 -7.51
CA GLY A 18 -23.97 -5.34 -7.41
C GLY A 18 -24.93 -6.08 -6.48
N ARG A 19 -24.55 -7.25 -5.96
CA ARG A 19 -25.39 -7.98 -4.99
C ARG A 19 -25.07 -7.65 -3.54
N GLY A 20 -23.96 -6.94 -3.31
CA GLY A 20 -23.43 -6.73 -1.98
C GLY A 20 -22.82 -8.00 -1.42
N PHE A 21 -21.77 -7.84 -0.62
CA PHE A 21 -21.11 -8.95 0.06
C PHE A 21 -21.16 -8.68 1.56
N PRO A 22 -21.23 -9.74 2.37
CA PRO A 22 -20.99 -9.57 3.78
C PRO A 22 -19.56 -9.02 3.95
N GLU A 23 -19.42 -8.01 4.80
CA GLU A 23 -18.11 -7.48 5.12
C GLU A 23 -17.27 -8.53 5.85
N LEU A 24 -16.00 -8.64 5.46
CA LEU A 24 -15.08 -9.54 6.14
C LEU A 24 -14.73 -8.98 7.52
N GLY A 25 -14.65 -9.87 8.51
CA GLY A 25 -14.18 -9.51 9.84
C GLY A 25 -12.67 -9.24 9.86
N GLU A 26 -12.22 -8.57 10.92
CA GLU A 26 -10.80 -8.22 11.08
C GLU A 26 -9.88 -9.45 11.02
N GLN A 27 -10.31 -10.56 11.63
CA GLN A 27 -9.51 -11.79 11.63
C GLN A 27 -9.36 -12.38 10.23
N ASP A 28 -10.39 -12.34 9.41
CA ASP A 28 -10.33 -12.82 8.02
C ASP A 28 -9.37 -11.96 7.20
N ILE A 29 -9.40 -10.66 7.41
CA ILE A 29 -8.52 -9.72 6.73
C ILE A 29 -7.07 -9.92 7.19
N PHE A 30 -6.86 -10.09 8.48
CA PHE A 30 -5.52 -10.38 9.03
C PHE A 30 -4.93 -11.65 8.43
N ALA A 31 -5.76 -12.68 8.20
CA ALA A 31 -5.33 -13.95 7.62
C ALA A 31 -5.23 -13.93 6.08
N MET A 32 -5.66 -12.83 5.45
CA MET A 32 -5.66 -12.71 3.99
C MET A 32 -4.24 -12.78 3.42
N ASP A 33 -4.12 -13.30 2.21
CA ASP A 33 -2.85 -13.34 1.50
C ASP A 33 -2.18 -11.96 1.48
N ALA A 34 -0.90 -11.94 1.84
CA ALA A 34 -0.15 -10.70 2.02
C ALA A 34 -0.04 -9.88 0.73
N LEU A 35 0.06 -10.53 -0.45
CA LEU A 35 0.11 -9.82 -1.72
C LEU A 35 -1.25 -9.20 -2.06
N THR A 36 -2.35 -9.81 -1.64
CA THR A 36 -3.69 -9.23 -1.80
C THR A 36 -3.83 -7.96 -0.93
N LEU A 37 -3.32 -8.00 0.30
CA LEU A 37 -3.28 -6.81 1.14
C LEU A 37 -2.43 -5.70 0.51
N ALA A 38 -1.25 -6.05 0.01
CA ALA A 38 -0.36 -5.08 -0.65
C ALA A 38 -1.00 -4.49 -1.91
N TYR A 39 -1.76 -5.28 -2.65
CA TYR A 39 -2.46 -4.84 -3.85
C TYR A 39 -3.38 -3.65 -3.59
N ILE A 40 -4.16 -3.69 -2.52
CA ILE A 40 -5.02 -2.56 -2.14
C ILE A 40 -4.23 -1.46 -1.42
N GLY A 41 -3.22 -1.83 -0.64
CA GLY A 41 -2.38 -0.87 0.07
C GLY A 41 -1.58 0.05 -0.85
N ASP A 42 -1.14 -0.47 -1.99
CA ASP A 42 -0.49 0.33 -3.04
C ASP A 42 -1.40 1.49 -3.48
N VAL A 43 -2.67 1.20 -3.72
CA VAL A 43 -3.65 2.23 -4.11
C VAL A 43 -3.91 3.21 -2.97
N CYS A 44 -3.99 2.74 -1.73
CA CYS A 44 -4.18 3.62 -0.58
C CYS A 44 -3.09 4.67 -0.48
N TRP A 45 -1.83 4.26 -0.59
CA TRP A 45 -0.70 5.17 -0.51
C TRP A 45 -0.66 6.12 -1.71
N SER A 46 -0.83 5.58 -2.91
CA SER A 46 -0.83 6.38 -4.13
C SER A 46 -1.93 7.44 -4.13
N PHE A 47 -3.13 7.07 -3.70
CA PHE A 47 -4.25 8.00 -3.58
C PHE A 47 -3.95 9.11 -2.57
N PHE A 48 -3.46 8.74 -1.40
CA PHE A 48 -3.13 9.67 -0.32
C PHE A 48 -2.05 10.68 -0.76
N VAL A 49 -0.99 10.19 -1.41
CA VAL A 49 0.10 11.03 -1.95
C VAL A 49 -0.43 12.01 -2.99
N ARG A 50 -1.23 11.54 -3.94
CA ARG A 50 -1.78 12.38 -5.00
C ARG A 50 -2.67 13.47 -4.43
N LYS A 51 -3.53 13.12 -3.48
CA LYS A 51 -4.37 14.10 -2.79
C LYS A 51 -3.52 15.17 -2.09
N ALA A 52 -2.49 14.75 -1.38
CA ALA A 52 -1.58 15.65 -0.70
C ALA A 52 -0.88 16.61 -1.67
N LEU A 53 -0.44 16.10 -2.83
CA LEU A 53 0.19 16.93 -3.86
C LEU A 53 -0.77 18.00 -4.41
N ILE A 54 -2.00 17.62 -4.70
CA ILE A 54 -3.02 18.58 -5.17
C ILE A 54 -3.28 19.64 -4.10
N ASP A 55 -3.31 19.25 -2.83
CA ASP A 55 -3.54 20.17 -1.72
C ASP A 55 -2.42 21.21 -1.58
N THR A 56 -1.23 20.95 -2.10
CA THR A 56 -0.13 21.96 -2.12
C THR A 56 -0.31 23.03 -3.21
N GLY A 57 -1.29 22.88 -4.10
CA GLY A 57 -1.54 23.85 -5.17
C GLY A 57 -0.87 23.52 -6.49
N ILE A 58 -0.29 22.34 -6.63
CA ILE A 58 0.29 21.88 -7.90
C ILE A 58 -0.81 21.20 -8.71
N TYR A 59 -1.08 21.70 -9.91
CA TYR A 59 -2.16 21.19 -10.76
C TYR A 59 -1.70 20.68 -12.12
N ASN A 60 -0.44 20.85 -12.49
CA ASN A 60 0.09 20.31 -13.73
C ASN A 60 0.30 18.79 -13.61
N VAL A 61 -0.39 18.01 -14.45
CA VAL A 61 -0.40 16.56 -14.36
C VAL A 61 0.98 15.94 -14.56
N GLN A 62 1.79 16.50 -15.47
CA GLN A 62 3.15 15.96 -15.69
C GLN A 62 4.03 16.13 -14.46
N ILE A 63 3.94 17.29 -13.83
CA ILE A 63 4.67 17.54 -12.57
C ILE A 63 4.13 16.64 -11.46
N LEU A 64 2.81 16.53 -11.33
CA LEU A 64 2.18 15.65 -10.33
C LEU A 64 2.65 14.21 -10.49
N ASN A 65 2.67 13.70 -11.72
CA ASN A 65 3.12 12.32 -11.99
C ASN A 65 4.57 12.11 -11.61
N SER A 66 5.43 13.08 -11.92
CA SER A 66 6.85 13.00 -11.61
C SER A 66 7.08 12.96 -10.09
N LEU A 67 6.44 13.86 -9.36
CA LEU A 67 6.56 13.94 -7.91
C LEU A 67 5.96 12.70 -7.23
N ALA A 68 4.77 12.27 -7.68
CA ALA A 68 4.11 11.10 -7.12
C ALA A 68 4.98 9.84 -7.32
N SER A 69 5.58 9.68 -8.50
CA SER A 69 6.44 8.52 -8.80
C SER A 69 7.61 8.44 -7.82
N GLU A 70 8.20 9.56 -7.48
CA GLU A 70 9.29 9.60 -6.49
C GLU A 70 8.76 9.23 -5.10
N MET A 71 7.64 9.82 -4.69
CA MET A 71 7.08 9.61 -3.35
C MET A 71 6.56 8.20 -3.11
N VAL A 72 6.11 7.51 -4.16
CA VAL A 72 5.59 6.12 -4.04
C VAL A 72 6.62 5.07 -4.41
N SER A 73 7.87 5.45 -4.68
CA SER A 73 8.90 4.49 -5.06
C SER A 73 9.15 3.47 -3.94
N ALA A 74 9.62 2.29 -4.32
CA ALA A 74 9.97 1.24 -3.35
C ALA A 74 11.03 1.74 -2.36
N ARG A 75 11.98 2.53 -2.83
CA ARG A 75 13.00 3.15 -1.99
C ARG A 75 12.37 4.01 -0.90
N GLN A 76 11.46 4.90 -1.26
CA GLN A 76 10.82 5.78 -0.28
C GLN A 76 9.90 5.02 0.66
N GLN A 77 9.13 4.07 0.15
CA GLN A 77 8.26 3.25 0.99
C GLN A 77 9.07 2.45 2.02
N SER A 78 10.20 1.90 1.60
CA SER A 78 11.13 1.19 2.50
C SER A 78 11.61 2.10 3.64
N ARG A 79 11.99 3.32 3.32
CA ARG A 79 12.46 4.30 4.30
C ARG A 79 11.36 4.77 5.24
N ILE A 80 10.16 4.97 4.71
CA ILE A 80 8.98 5.31 5.50
C ILE A 80 8.68 4.20 6.51
N LEU A 81 8.69 2.95 6.07
CA LEU A 81 8.44 1.81 6.96
C LEU A 81 9.46 1.76 8.09
N PHE A 82 10.73 1.96 7.79
CA PHE A 82 11.78 2.03 8.80
C PHE A 82 11.49 3.14 9.83
N GLU A 83 11.05 4.31 9.35
CA GLU A 83 10.75 5.47 10.21
C GLU A 83 9.57 5.21 11.14
N ILE A 84 8.52 4.53 10.68
CA ILE A 84 7.32 4.29 11.49
C ILE A 84 7.34 2.98 12.27
N LYS A 85 8.35 2.16 12.09
CA LYS A 85 8.40 0.79 12.64
C LYS A 85 8.17 0.74 14.15
N GLU A 86 8.72 1.67 14.91
CA GLU A 86 8.57 1.72 16.36
C GLU A 86 7.16 2.05 16.82
N LEU A 87 6.34 2.61 15.94
CA LEU A 87 4.95 2.95 16.22
C LEU A 87 3.99 1.78 16.01
N LEU A 88 4.46 0.70 15.38
CA LEU A 88 3.60 -0.40 14.96
C LEU A 88 3.27 -1.33 16.10
N SER A 89 2.02 -1.81 16.14
CA SER A 89 1.59 -2.85 17.07
C SER A 89 2.17 -4.20 16.67
N ASP A 90 2.10 -5.18 17.57
CA ASP A 90 2.54 -6.54 17.28
C ASP A 90 1.80 -7.13 16.09
N ARG A 91 0.51 -6.86 16.00
CA ARG A 91 -0.33 -7.35 14.90
C ARG A 91 0.07 -6.71 13.57
N GLU A 92 0.30 -5.40 13.57
CA GLU A 92 0.80 -4.68 12.40
C GLU A 92 2.17 -5.18 11.96
N LEU A 93 3.07 -5.44 12.90
CA LEU A 93 4.39 -6.00 12.59
C LEU A 93 4.29 -7.40 11.98
N LYS A 94 3.34 -8.23 12.41
CA LYS A 94 3.11 -9.55 11.83
C LYS A 94 2.65 -9.46 10.38
N VAL A 95 1.77 -8.52 10.08
CA VAL A 95 1.33 -8.25 8.69
C VAL A 95 2.53 -7.87 7.83
N CYS A 96 3.35 -6.92 8.30
CA CYS A 96 4.57 -6.49 7.61
C CYS A 96 5.52 -7.65 7.35
N LYS A 97 5.75 -8.49 8.34
CA LYS A 97 6.65 -9.64 8.24
C LYS A 97 6.19 -10.63 7.17
N ARG A 98 4.89 -10.97 7.17
CA ARG A 98 4.34 -11.88 6.16
C ARG A 98 4.48 -11.30 4.75
N ALA A 99 4.17 -10.02 4.59
CA ALA A 99 4.26 -9.36 3.28
C ALA A 99 5.72 -9.30 2.80
N ARG A 100 6.65 -8.94 3.67
CA ARG A 100 8.07 -8.91 3.34
C ARG A 100 8.61 -10.27 2.91
N ASN A 101 8.13 -11.34 3.53
CA ASN A 101 8.62 -12.70 3.28
C ASN A 101 7.92 -13.38 2.09
N THR A 102 6.98 -12.71 1.44
CA THR A 102 6.29 -13.26 0.27
C THR A 102 7.20 -13.20 -0.95
N HIS A 103 7.22 -14.28 -1.72
CA HIS A 103 8.02 -14.35 -2.94
C HIS A 103 7.29 -13.71 -4.12
N SER A 104 7.95 -12.75 -4.77
CA SER A 104 7.45 -12.12 -5.99
C SER A 104 8.63 -11.61 -6.83
N THR A 105 8.36 -11.28 -8.09
CA THR A 105 9.38 -10.76 -8.99
C THR A 105 9.75 -9.33 -8.59
N VAL A 106 11.06 -9.11 -8.37
CA VAL A 106 11.58 -7.79 -8.00
C VAL A 106 11.78 -6.94 -9.25
N PRO A 107 11.23 -5.70 -9.30
CA PRO A 107 11.48 -4.79 -10.42
C PRO A 107 12.96 -4.39 -10.50
N LYS A 108 13.44 -4.06 -11.71
CA LYS A 108 14.83 -3.62 -11.92
C LYS A 108 15.16 -2.29 -11.24
N SER A 109 14.16 -1.48 -10.97
CA SER A 109 14.31 -0.14 -10.38
C SER A 109 14.56 -0.14 -8.88
N ALA A 110 14.48 -1.30 -8.23
CA ALA A 110 14.61 -1.40 -6.79
C ALA A 110 15.58 -2.52 -6.40
N THR A 111 16.20 -2.39 -5.23
CA THR A 111 16.92 -3.51 -4.63
C THR A 111 15.91 -4.54 -4.11
N VAL A 112 16.36 -5.77 -3.88
CA VAL A 112 15.52 -6.83 -3.31
C VAL A 112 14.96 -6.40 -1.94
N GLU A 113 15.80 -5.82 -1.11
CA GLU A 113 15.40 -5.35 0.22
C GLU A 113 14.37 -4.22 0.14
N GLU A 114 14.63 -3.20 -0.68
CA GLU A 114 13.70 -2.09 -0.87
C GLU A 114 12.34 -2.59 -1.34
N TYR A 115 12.33 -3.51 -2.28
CA TYR A 115 11.08 -4.06 -2.81
C TYR A 115 10.30 -4.84 -1.73
N ARG A 116 10.98 -5.67 -0.95
CA ARG A 116 10.36 -6.43 0.13
C ARG A 116 9.79 -5.54 1.21
N GLU A 117 10.53 -4.51 1.60
CA GLU A 117 10.06 -3.54 2.59
C GLU A 117 8.90 -2.69 2.05
N SER A 118 8.91 -2.35 0.77
CA SER A 118 7.77 -1.65 0.15
C SER A 118 6.52 -2.51 0.14
N THR A 119 6.66 -3.81 -0.13
CA THR A 119 5.54 -4.76 -0.08
C THR A 119 5.01 -4.86 1.35
N ALA A 120 5.88 -4.85 2.35
CA ALA A 120 5.48 -4.84 3.75
C ALA A 120 4.68 -3.59 4.12
N PHE A 121 5.14 -2.42 3.66
CA PHE A 121 4.43 -1.16 3.86
C PHE A 121 3.04 -1.18 3.23
N GLU A 122 2.96 -1.60 1.98
CA GLU A 122 1.69 -1.72 1.26
C GLU A 122 0.75 -2.73 1.92
N GLY A 123 1.29 -3.87 2.36
CA GLY A 123 0.51 -4.89 3.08
C GLY A 123 -0.10 -4.34 4.36
N LEU A 124 0.68 -3.57 5.11
CA LEU A 124 0.21 -2.89 6.32
C LEU A 124 -0.95 -1.94 6.01
N LEU A 125 -0.79 -1.09 5.01
CA LEU A 125 -1.83 -0.13 4.64
C LEU A 125 -3.09 -0.83 4.16
N GLY A 126 -2.95 -1.88 3.36
CA GLY A 126 -4.08 -2.68 2.88
C GLY A 126 -4.84 -3.35 4.02
N TYR A 127 -4.12 -3.91 4.99
CA TYR A 127 -4.72 -4.49 6.19
C TYR A 127 -5.54 -3.45 6.95
N LEU A 128 -4.96 -2.28 7.19
CA LEU A 128 -5.65 -1.22 7.94
C LEU A 128 -6.88 -0.70 7.19
N TYR A 129 -6.77 -0.55 5.86
CA TYR A 129 -7.89 -0.10 5.04
C TYR A 129 -9.04 -1.10 5.06
N LEU A 130 -8.77 -2.36 4.76
CA LEU A 130 -9.81 -3.40 4.67
C LEU A 130 -10.44 -3.69 6.02
N SER A 131 -9.68 -3.60 7.11
CA SER A 131 -10.20 -3.79 8.47
C SER A 131 -10.84 -2.52 9.04
N ARG A 132 -11.01 -1.50 8.22
CA ARG A 132 -11.69 -0.24 8.56
C ARG A 132 -11.07 0.52 9.72
N GLN A 133 -9.76 0.44 9.84
CA GLN A 133 -8.99 1.20 10.82
C GLN A 133 -8.54 2.54 10.22
N LYS A 134 -9.52 3.35 9.84
CA LYS A 134 -9.27 4.58 9.08
C LYS A 134 -8.37 5.58 9.80
N GLU A 135 -8.61 5.81 11.07
CA GLU A 135 -7.82 6.77 11.85
C GLU A 135 -6.36 6.33 11.97
N ARG A 136 -6.16 5.03 12.20
CA ARG A 136 -4.82 4.45 12.26
C ARG A 136 -4.10 4.54 10.90
N LEU A 137 -4.80 4.23 9.83
CA LEU A 137 -4.29 4.32 8.47
C LEU A 137 -3.87 5.76 8.17
N ASP A 138 -4.75 6.73 8.42
CA ASP A 138 -4.47 8.14 8.18
C ASP A 138 -3.28 8.62 9.02
N PHE A 139 -3.18 8.19 10.27
CA PHE A 139 -2.06 8.52 11.14
C PHE A 139 -0.73 8.03 10.58
N LEU A 140 -0.66 6.76 10.19
CA LEU A 140 0.59 6.18 9.67
C LEU A 140 0.97 6.80 8.31
N MET A 141 0.00 6.99 7.41
CA MET A 141 0.27 7.66 6.14
C MET A 141 0.71 9.11 6.34
N GLY A 142 0.12 9.80 7.31
CA GLY A 142 0.53 11.15 7.67
C GLY A 142 1.98 11.20 8.18
N ARG A 143 2.39 10.19 8.94
CA ARG A 143 3.79 10.08 9.40
C ARG A 143 4.73 9.84 8.21
N GLY A 144 4.27 9.08 7.21
CA GLY A 144 5.02 8.89 5.97
C GLY A 144 5.22 10.19 5.21
N LEU A 145 4.18 11.02 5.10
CA LEU A 145 4.31 12.34 4.48
C LEU A 145 5.26 13.25 5.24
N SER A 146 5.21 13.23 6.57
CA SER A 146 6.13 14.02 7.39
C SER A 146 7.59 13.63 7.15
N TYR A 147 7.85 12.33 6.98
CA TYR A 147 9.17 11.84 6.62
C TYR A 147 9.61 12.39 5.27
N LEU A 148 8.77 12.30 4.24
CA LEU A 148 9.07 12.81 2.90
C LEU A 148 9.29 14.33 2.91
N GLU A 149 8.51 15.07 3.67
CA GLU A 149 8.68 16.50 3.83
C GLU A 149 10.08 16.84 4.31
N ARG A 150 10.56 16.16 5.35
CA ARG A 150 11.92 16.37 5.87
C ARG A 150 12.98 16.02 4.83
N GLU A 151 12.81 14.89 4.14
CA GLU A 151 13.75 14.45 3.10
C GLU A 151 13.86 15.47 1.97
N PHE A 152 12.73 15.98 1.51
CA PHE A 152 12.72 16.93 0.39
C PHE A 152 13.25 18.31 0.78
N HIS A 153 13.10 18.71 2.02
CA HIS A 153 13.70 19.96 2.51
C HIS A 153 15.24 19.88 2.54
N ASP A 154 15.79 18.69 2.75
CA ASP A 154 17.23 18.49 2.85
C ASP A 154 17.91 18.31 1.48
N GLU A 155 17.15 18.25 0.40
CA GLU A 155 17.70 18.22 -0.97
C GLU A 155 18.08 19.67 -1.42
#